data_1fc42aa05932f57c8b6bb9955f789067
#
_entry.id   1fc42aa05932f57c8b6bb9955f789067
#
_cell.length_a   1.000
_cell.length_b   1.000
_cell.length_c   1.000
_cell.angle_alpha   90.00
_cell.angle_beta   90.00
_cell.angle_gamma   90.00
#
_symmetry.space_group_name_H-M   'P 1'
#
loop_
_entity.id
_entity.type
_entity.pdbx_description
1 polymer ?
#
loop_
_entity_poly.entity_id
_entity_poly.type
_entity_poly.pdbx_seq_one_letter_code
_entity_poly.pdbx_strand_id
1 'polypeptide(L)'
;MNYKLKTRSEWLDEYHQGVRYGLQGKLILEESSPFQKITIYESKRYGKALLLDDCWMTAEKSEKCYHECLIHPALCCSTQIENILIIGGGDGGSARECLKYKEVKSIDLVEIDLRVIELSQKYLPTIGGDAWSDSRLNLQIKNGIDWVKHTKDNSYDVIIIDGADPIGPSKELFNNYYL
;
A
#
# COMPACT_ATOMS: atom_id res chain seq x y z
N MET A 1 7.32 25.29 2.65
CA MET A 1 6.25 24.60 1.90
C MET A 1 4.92 25.12 2.38
N ASN A 2 4.11 25.74 1.51
CA ASN A 2 2.82 26.32 1.89
C ASN A 2 1.74 25.26 1.75
N TYR A 3 1.30 24.68 2.86
CA TYR A 3 0.13 23.81 2.89
C TYR A 3 -1.14 24.65 2.77
N LYS A 4 -1.88 24.50 1.69
CA LYS A 4 -3.24 25.06 1.59
C LYS A 4 -4.22 24.08 2.27
N LEU A 5 -4.59 24.37 3.50
CA LEU A 5 -5.73 23.72 4.15
C LEU A 5 -7.01 24.22 3.47
N LYS A 6 -7.61 23.42 2.62
CA LYS A 6 -8.97 23.68 2.11
C LYS A 6 -9.98 23.17 3.15
N THR A 7 -10.85 24.05 3.65
CA THR A 7 -11.85 23.76 4.70
C THR A 7 -13.25 23.46 4.15
N ARG A 8 -13.42 23.30 2.83
CA ARG A 8 -14.73 23.00 2.23
C ARG A 8 -14.91 21.50 2.02
N SER A 9 -16.11 21.00 2.36
CA SER A 9 -16.56 19.67 1.93
C SER A 9 -16.67 19.67 0.41
N GLU A 10 -15.86 18.89 -0.25
CA GLU A 10 -15.80 18.78 -1.70
C GLU A 10 -16.00 17.32 -2.12
N TRP A 11 -16.44 17.11 -3.35
CA TRP A 11 -16.35 15.80 -3.98
C TRP A 11 -14.96 15.64 -4.54
N LEU A 12 -14.32 14.50 -4.23
CA LEU A 12 -13.11 14.07 -4.86
C LEU A 12 -13.44 12.88 -5.75
N ASP A 13 -13.14 13.03 -7.03
CA ASP A 13 -13.56 12.12 -8.07
C ASP A 13 -12.34 11.42 -8.70
N GLU A 14 -12.46 10.13 -8.88
CA GLU A 14 -11.60 9.32 -9.75
C GLU A 14 -12.35 9.00 -11.04
N TYR A 15 -11.66 9.08 -12.16
CA TYR A 15 -12.21 8.78 -13.48
C TYR A 15 -11.45 7.60 -14.09
N HIS A 16 -12.17 6.52 -14.39
CA HIS A 16 -11.60 5.36 -15.04
C HIS A 16 -12.53 4.83 -16.14
N GLN A 17 -12.03 4.72 -17.37
CA GLN A 17 -12.75 4.13 -18.53
C GLN A 17 -14.19 4.64 -18.69
N GLY A 18 -14.41 5.94 -18.51
CA GLY A 18 -15.74 6.54 -18.65
C GLY A 18 -16.66 6.41 -17.42
N VAL A 19 -16.16 5.82 -16.33
CA VAL A 19 -16.84 5.75 -15.03
C VAL A 19 -16.25 6.79 -14.10
N ARG A 20 -17.10 7.44 -13.30
CA ARG A 20 -16.73 8.38 -12.26
C ARG A 20 -17.02 7.77 -10.90
N TYR A 21 -16.02 7.69 -10.05
CA TYR A 21 -16.12 7.31 -8.64
C TYR A 21 -15.87 8.55 -7.79
N GLY A 22 -16.80 8.93 -6.94
CA GLY A 22 -16.67 10.14 -6.14
C GLY A 22 -17.02 9.90 -4.68
N LEU A 23 -16.22 10.47 -3.78
CA LEU A 23 -16.51 10.54 -2.36
C LEU A 23 -16.67 12.00 -1.91
N GLN A 24 -17.72 12.25 -1.12
CA GLN A 24 -17.87 13.53 -0.45
C GLN A 24 -17.11 13.51 0.86
N GLY A 25 -16.27 14.53 1.07
CA GLY A 25 -15.48 14.62 2.29
C GLY A 25 -14.67 15.91 2.36
N LYS A 26 -13.51 15.83 3.00
CA LYS A 26 -12.62 16.94 3.25
C LYS A 26 -11.18 16.57 2.88
N LEU A 27 -10.51 17.43 2.13
CA LEU A 27 -9.09 17.34 1.89
C LEU A 27 -8.32 17.63 3.19
N ILE A 28 -7.50 16.69 3.62
CA ILE A 28 -6.64 16.82 4.80
C ILE A 28 -5.24 17.25 4.39
N LEU A 29 -4.67 16.57 3.38
CA LEU A 29 -3.33 16.83 2.87
C LEU A 29 -3.29 16.55 1.37
N GLU A 30 -2.54 17.36 0.64
CA GLU A 30 -2.12 17.08 -0.73
C GLU A 30 -0.68 17.54 -0.89
N GLU A 31 0.19 16.64 -1.29
CA GLU A 31 1.59 16.92 -1.57
C GLU A 31 2.11 16.01 -2.68
N SER A 32 3.29 16.31 -3.20
CA SER A 32 3.97 15.47 -4.18
C SER A 32 5.29 14.96 -3.61
N SER A 33 5.52 13.68 -3.77
CA SER A 33 6.82 13.04 -3.60
C SER A 33 7.60 13.09 -4.93
N PRO A 34 8.83 12.59 -5.00
CA PRO A 34 9.54 12.40 -6.26
C PRO A 34 8.85 11.39 -7.21
N PHE A 35 7.93 10.57 -6.71
CA PHE A 35 7.34 9.46 -7.44
C PHE A 35 5.90 9.73 -7.87
N GLN A 36 5.11 10.43 -7.03
CA GLN A 36 3.67 10.56 -7.23
C GLN A 36 3.06 11.68 -6.39
N LYS A 37 1.87 12.06 -6.74
CA LYS A 37 1.03 12.93 -5.90
C LYS A 37 0.36 12.08 -4.81
N ILE A 38 0.43 12.54 -3.55
CA ILE A 38 -0.14 11.84 -2.40
C ILE A 38 -1.23 12.71 -1.81
N THR A 39 -2.43 12.18 -1.66
CA THR A 39 -3.57 12.88 -1.10
C THR A 39 -4.14 12.09 0.07
N ILE A 40 -4.34 12.77 1.21
CA ILE A 40 -5.11 12.25 2.34
C ILE A 40 -6.45 12.98 2.37
N TYR A 41 -7.49 12.20 2.31
CA TYR A 41 -8.87 12.68 2.25
C TYR A 41 -9.71 12.04 3.35
N GLU A 42 -10.61 12.79 3.98
CA GLU A 42 -11.48 12.28 5.03
C GLU A 42 -12.94 12.30 4.59
N SER A 43 -13.57 11.13 4.57
CA SER A 43 -14.98 10.97 4.31
C SER A 43 -15.73 10.46 5.53
N LYS A 44 -16.99 10.87 5.69
CA LYS A 44 -17.84 10.38 6.79
C LYS A 44 -18.07 8.87 6.70
N ARG A 45 -18.17 8.34 5.48
CA ARG A 45 -18.49 6.92 5.23
C ARG A 45 -17.29 6.01 5.46
N TYR A 46 -16.12 6.37 4.89
CA TYR A 46 -14.96 5.48 4.84
C TYR A 46 -13.82 5.87 5.78
N GLY A 47 -13.97 6.99 6.54
CA GLY A 47 -12.89 7.53 7.34
C GLY A 47 -11.86 8.23 6.49
N LYS A 48 -10.60 8.22 6.92
CA LYS A 48 -9.51 8.73 6.12
C LYS A 48 -9.14 7.75 5.02
N ALA A 49 -8.75 8.30 3.88
CA ALA A 49 -8.37 7.56 2.70
C ALA A 49 -7.08 8.11 2.11
N LEU A 50 -6.30 7.24 1.48
CA LEU A 50 -5.10 7.53 0.72
C LEU A 50 -5.42 7.46 -0.77
N LEU A 51 -5.00 8.49 -1.51
CA LEU A 51 -4.97 8.47 -2.97
C LEU A 51 -3.54 8.70 -3.43
N LEU A 52 -3.19 8.01 -4.51
CA LEU A 52 -1.94 8.18 -5.24
C LEU A 52 -2.29 8.56 -6.69
N ASP A 53 -1.77 9.69 -7.18
CA ASP A 53 -2.07 10.23 -8.51
C ASP A 53 -3.59 10.31 -8.81
N ASP A 54 -4.37 10.74 -7.81
CA ASP A 54 -5.83 10.85 -7.84
C ASP A 54 -6.60 9.52 -7.89
N CYS A 55 -5.92 8.36 -7.79
CA CYS A 55 -6.54 7.05 -7.70
C CYS A 55 -6.72 6.63 -6.23
N TRP A 56 -7.91 6.09 -5.90
CA TRP A 56 -8.21 5.59 -4.56
C TRP A 56 -7.43 4.31 -4.27
N MET A 57 -6.53 4.35 -3.26
CA MET A 57 -5.74 3.19 -2.86
C MET A 57 -6.38 2.45 -1.69
N THR A 58 -6.60 3.15 -0.58
CA THR A 58 -7.09 2.53 0.66
C THR A 58 -7.90 3.51 1.49
N ALA A 59 -8.74 2.99 2.41
CA ALA A 59 -9.48 3.79 3.37
C ALA A 59 -9.73 3.00 4.65
N GLU A 60 -9.65 3.68 5.81
CA GLU A 60 -9.70 3.07 7.16
C GLU A 60 -10.83 2.06 7.38
N LYS A 61 -12.03 2.31 6.83
CA LYS A 61 -13.21 1.48 7.08
C LYS A 61 -13.48 0.40 6.03
N SER A 62 -12.71 0.34 4.94
CA SER A 62 -12.92 -0.62 3.85
C SER A 62 -11.68 -1.44 3.50
N GLU A 63 -10.51 -1.06 3.97
CA GLU A 63 -9.22 -1.65 3.61
C GLU A 63 -9.12 -3.15 3.91
N LYS A 64 -9.79 -3.62 4.96
CA LYS A 64 -9.70 -5.03 5.39
C LYS A 64 -10.12 -5.99 4.29
N CYS A 65 -11.18 -5.67 3.56
CA CYS A 65 -11.65 -6.54 2.48
C CYS A 65 -10.57 -6.76 1.42
N TYR A 66 -9.84 -5.70 1.06
CA TYR A 66 -8.74 -5.77 0.10
C TYR A 66 -7.56 -6.58 0.67
N HIS A 67 -7.02 -6.19 1.82
CA HIS A 67 -5.83 -6.82 2.37
C HIS A 67 -6.06 -8.29 2.76
N GLU A 68 -7.22 -8.62 3.35
CA GLU A 68 -7.57 -10.01 3.65
C GLU A 68 -7.69 -10.86 2.38
N CYS A 69 -8.34 -10.34 1.33
CA CYS A 69 -8.46 -11.05 0.05
C CYS A 69 -7.12 -11.20 -0.69
N LEU A 70 -6.21 -10.25 -0.52
CA LEU A 70 -4.88 -10.32 -1.13
C LEU A 70 -3.99 -11.34 -0.41
N ILE A 71 -3.98 -11.33 0.91
CA ILE A 71 -3.00 -12.06 1.71
C ILE A 71 -3.45 -13.49 2.03
N HIS A 72 -4.65 -13.67 2.59
CA HIS A 72 -5.03 -14.97 3.12
C HIS A 72 -5.10 -16.09 2.07
N PRO A 73 -5.62 -15.90 0.85
CA PRO A 73 -5.58 -16.95 -0.16
C PRO A 73 -4.17 -17.38 -0.52
N ALA A 74 -3.24 -16.40 -0.67
CA ALA A 74 -1.84 -16.69 -1.01
C ALA A 74 -1.16 -17.50 0.08
N LEU A 75 -1.31 -17.11 1.35
CA LEU A 75 -0.68 -17.81 2.45
C LEU A 75 -1.32 -19.18 2.73
N CYS A 76 -2.66 -19.29 2.62
CA CYS A 76 -3.35 -20.57 2.84
C CYS A 76 -3.07 -21.61 1.75
N CYS A 77 -2.74 -21.19 0.53
CA CYS A 77 -2.41 -22.09 -0.57
C CYS A 77 -0.93 -22.46 -0.63
N SER A 78 -0.08 -21.79 0.14
CA SER A 78 1.35 -22.06 0.17
C SER A 78 1.71 -23.15 1.16
N THR A 79 2.71 -23.98 0.82
CA THR A 79 3.20 -25.04 1.71
C THR A 79 4.16 -24.52 2.78
N GLN A 80 4.80 -23.39 2.51
CA GLN A 80 5.69 -22.66 3.42
C GLN A 80 5.36 -21.19 3.35
N ILE A 81 5.44 -20.50 4.49
CA ILE A 81 5.12 -19.06 4.61
C ILE A 81 6.06 -18.37 5.60
N GLU A 82 7.27 -18.88 5.77
CA GLU A 82 8.22 -18.33 6.76
C GLU A 82 8.81 -16.99 6.33
N ASN A 83 9.14 -16.86 5.05
CA ASN A 83 9.79 -15.69 4.46
C ASN A 83 8.91 -15.09 3.37
N ILE A 84 8.46 -13.87 3.58
CA ILE A 84 7.51 -13.19 2.68
C ILE A 84 8.16 -11.93 2.11
N LEU A 85 7.99 -11.71 0.82
CA LEU A 85 8.26 -10.43 0.17
C LEU A 85 6.95 -9.72 -0.12
N ILE A 86 6.84 -8.45 0.27
CA ILE A 86 5.78 -7.54 -0.13
C ILE A 86 6.40 -6.43 -0.96
N ILE A 87 5.97 -6.27 -2.20
CA ILE A 87 6.38 -5.17 -3.08
C ILE A 87 5.27 -4.13 -3.09
N GLY A 88 5.57 -2.91 -2.65
CA GLY A 88 4.58 -1.90 -2.32
C GLY A 88 4.06 -2.06 -0.90
N GLY A 89 2.77 -1.84 -0.67
CA GLY A 89 2.15 -2.01 0.65
C GLY A 89 2.52 -0.94 1.66
N GLY A 90 2.84 0.26 1.21
CA GLY A 90 3.28 1.40 2.04
C GLY A 90 2.24 1.89 3.05
N ASP A 91 1.00 1.38 3.03
CA ASP A 91 0.00 1.61 4.07
C ASP A 91 0.10 0.63 5.26
N GLY A 92 0.85 -0.47 5.09
CA GLY A 92 1.12 -1.49 6.12
C GLY A 92 0.02 -2.54 6.29
N GLY A 93 -1.08 -2.46 5.55
CA GLY A 93 -2.20 -3.38 5.69
C GLY A 93 -1.83 -4.82 5.35
N SER A 94 -1.13 -5.03 4.25
CA SER A 94 -0.64 -6.35 3.84
C SER A 94 0.33 -6.95 4.83
N ALA A 95 1.26 -6.16 5.37
CA ALA A 95 2.17 -6.61 6.42
C ALA A 95 1.41 -7.03 7.68
N ARG A 96 0.42 -6.23 8.12
CA ARG A 96 -0.45 -6.55 9.25
C ARG A 96 -1.16 -7.90 9.06
N GLU A 97 -1.69 -8.17 7.87
CA GLU A 97 -2.36 -9.43 7.59
C GLU A 97 -1.40 -10.62 7.59
N CYS A 98 -0.21 -10.49 7.00
CA CYS A 98 0.83 -11.52 7.04
C CYS A 98 1.26 -11.84 8.48
N LEU A 99 1.41 -10.84 9.33
CA LEU A 99 1.87 -11.00 10.72
C LEU A 99 0.87 -11.72 11.64
N LYS A 100 -0.37 -11.94 11.20
CA LYS A 100 -1.35 -12.78 11.91
C LYS A 100 -0.94 -14.26 11.93
N TYR A 101 -0.11 -14.69 11.01
CA TYR A 101 0.39 -16.06 10.91
C TYR A 101 1.64 -16.22 11.77
N LYS A 102 1.62 -17.18 12.70
CA LYS A 102 2.74 -17.45 13.61
C LYS A 102 3.93 -18.08 12.91
N GLU A 103 3.66 -18.74 11.80
CA GLU A 103 4.64 -19.38 10.93
C GLU A 103 5.52 -18.37 10.20
N VAL A 104 5.03 -17.15 9.98
CA VAL A 104 5.79 -16.06 9.36
C VAL A 104 6.92 -15.65 10.29
N LYS A 105 8.17 -15.74 9.80
CA LYS A 105 9.39 -15.40 10.53
C LYS A 105 9.99 -14.08 10.07
N SER A 106 9.86 -13.76 8.79
CA SER A 106 10.41 -12.53 8.21
C SER A 106 9.52 -12.01 7.08
N ILE A 107 9.33 -10.71 7.03
CA ILE A 107 8.67 -9.99 5.95
C ILE A 107 9.61 -8.89 5.51
N ASP A 108 10.04 -8.93 4.25
CA ASP A 108 10.65 -7.77 3.59
C ASP A 108 9.55 -6.98 2.87
N LEU A 109 9.25 -5.79 3.36
CA LEU A 109 8.34 -4.85 2.71
C LEU A 109 9.18 -3.83 1.96
N VAL A 110 9.07 -3.85 0.63
CA VAL A 110 9.88 -3.03 -0.29
C VAL A 110 8.99 -1.96 -0.92
N GLU A 111 9.05 -0.76 -0.37
CA GLU A 111 8.29 0.40 -0.83
C GLU A 111 9.25 1.41 -1.46
N ILE A 112 8.89 1.95 -2.63
CA ILE A 112 9.72 2.93 -3.32
C ILE A 112 9.60 4.32 -2.72
N ASP A 113 8.44 4.64 -2.18
CA ASP A 113 8.09 5.98 -1.71
C ASP A 113 7.97 6.03 -0.18
N LEU A 114 9.06 6.38 0.49
CA LEU A 114 9.07 6.58 1.95
C LEU A 114 7.94 7.51 2.41
N ARG A 115 7.56 8.48 1.57
CA ARG A 115 6.56 9.46 1.98
C ARG A 115 5.16 8.85 2.11
N VAL A 116 4.84 7.83 1.31
CA VAL A 116 3.60 7.05 1.47
C VAL A 116 3.55 6.40 2.85
N ILE A 117 4.64 5.78 3.29
CA ILE A 117 4.72 5.13 4.60
C ILE A 117 4.54 6.15 5.74
N GLU A 118 5.29 7.25 5.70
CA GLU A 118 5.21 8.29 6.74
C GLU A 118 3.80 8.87 6.87
N LEU A 119 3.13 9.11 5.74
CA LEU A 119 1.78 9.65 5.74
C LEU A 119 0.75 8.61 6.18
N SER A 120 0.93 7.36 5.79
CA SER A 120 0.08 6.25 6.24
C SER A 120 0.19 6.03 7.74
N GLN A 121 1.38 5.98 8.29
CA GLN A 121 1.58 5.90 9.75
C GLN A 121 0.95 7.07 10.50
N LYS A 122 1.03 8.27 9.93
CA LYS A 122 0.52 9.48 10.57
C LYS A 122 -1.00 9.63 10.48
N TYR A 123 -1.59 9.36 9.33
CA TYR A 123 -2.98 9.67 9.04
C TYR A 123 -3.90 8.46 9.01
N LEU A 124 -3.37 7.27 8.77
CA LEU A 124 -4.07 5.99 8.66
C LEU A 124 -3.49 4.93 9.63
N PRO A 125 -3.20 5.30 10.90
CA PRO A 125 -2.44 4.44 11.82
C PRO A 125 -3.10 3.08 12.06
N THR A 126 -4.41 2.96 11.88
CA THR A 126 -5.16 1.73 12.10
C THR A 126 -4.94 0.69 11.00
N ILE A 127 -4.47 1.09 9.81
CA ILE A 127 -4.28 0.17 8.69
C ILE A 127 -3.07 -0.72 8.94
N GLY A 128 -1.89 -0.16 9.11
CA GLY A 128 -0.69 -0.93 9.46
C GLY A 128 -0.67 -1.41 10.92
N GLY A 129 -1.32 -0.65 11.82
CA GLY A 129 -1.40 -1.00 13.23
C GLY A 129 -0.04 -1.30 13.86
N ASP A 130 0.03 -2.39 14.61
CA ASP A 130 1.25 -2.84 15.30
C ASP A 130 2.31 -3.45 14.36
N ALA A 131 1.98 -3.66 13.08
CA ALA A 131 2.93 -4.22 12.12
C ALA A 131 4.22 -3.40 12.02
N TRP A 132 4.11 -2.08 12.13
CA TRP A 132 5.26 -1.17 12.06
C TRP A 132 6.28 -1.36 13.17
N SER A 133 5.90 -1.97 14.28
CA SER A 133 6.77 -2.26 15.43
C SER A 133 7.11 -3.75 15.58
N ASP A 134 6.57 -4.62 14.73
CA ASP A 134 6.84 -6.06 14.80
C ASP A 134 8.27 -6.35 14.29
N SER A 135 9.04 -7.07 15.09
CA SER A 135 10.43 -7.40 14.78
C SER A 135 10.63 -8.28 13.55
N ARG A 136 9.57 -8.87 13.04
CA ARG A 136 9.57 -9.68 11.81
C ARG A 136 9.46 -8.84 10.55
N LEU A 137 9.06 -7.55 10.66
CA LEU A 137 8.93 -6.65 9.52
C LEU A 137 10.24 -5.92 9.27
N ASN A 138 10.81 -6.12 8.09
CA ASN A 138 11.99 -5.41 7.58
C ASN A 138 11.55 -4.44 6.48
N LEU A 139 11.57 -3.16 6.79
CA LEU A 139 11.21 -2.12 5.84
C LEU A 139 12.40 -1.75 4.97
N GLN A 140 12.21 -1.76 3.64
CA GLN A 140 13.21 -1.41 2.64
C GLN A 140 12.68 -0.32 1.71
N ILE A 141 13.34 0.84 1.70
CA ILE A 141 12.97 1.94 0.80
C ILE A 141 13.77 1.78 -0.49
N LYS A 142 13.23 1.02 -1.43
CA LYS A 142 13.89 0.65 -2.68
C LYS A 142 12.88 0.39 -3.80
N ASN A 143 13.38 0.38 -5.02
CA ASN A 143 12.61 -0.12 -6.16
C ASN A 143 12.43 -1.63 -6.05
N GLY A 144 11.17 -2.12 -6.07
CA GLY A 144 10.84 -3.53 -5.94
C GLY A 144 11.42 -4.42 -7.04
N ILE A 145 11.50 -3.90 -8.27
CA ILE A 145 12.07 -4.62 -9.41
C ILE A 145 13.57 -4.84 -9.20
N ASP A 146 14.28 -3.79 -8.79
CA ASP A 146 15.71 -3.88 -8.52
C ASP A 146 15.98 -4.77 -7.29
N TRP A 147 15.07 -4.76 -6.31
CA TRP A 147 15.15 -5.67 -5.17
C TRP A 147 15.10 -7.12 -5.63
N VAL A 148 14.10 -7.50 -6.44
CA VAL A 148 13.95 -8.88 -6.93
C VAL A 148 15.13 -9.31 -7.79
N LYS A 149 15.64 -8.44 -8.69
CA LYS A 149 16.82 -8.73 -9.54
C LYS A 149 18.08 -9.09 -8.76
N HIS A 150 18.23 -8.51 -7.56
CA HIS A 150 19.41 -8.74 -6.73
C HIS A 150 19.16 -9.75 -5.60
N THR A 151 17.95 -10.28 -5.50
CA THR A 151 17.60 -11.32 -4.54
C THR A 151 18.02 -12.69 -5.07
N LYS A 152 18.53 -13.55 -4.19
CA LYS A 152 18.87 -14.93 -4.56
C LYS A 152 17.61 -15.74 -4.82
N ASP A 153 17.71 -16.71 -5.72
CA ASP A 153 16.62 -17.66 -5.97
C ASP A 153 16.21 -18.36 -4.67
N ASN A 154 14.93 -18.65 -4.54
CA ASN A 154 14.34 -19.33 -3.38
C ASN A 154 14.53 -18.60 -2.04
N SER A 155 14.67 -17.28 -2.03
CA SER A 155 14.79 -16.49 -0.79
C SER A 155 13.44 -16.30 -0.10
N TYR A 156 12.33 -16.34 -0.84
CA TYR A 156 10.98 -16.13 -0.32
C TYR A 156 10.07 -17.31 -0.63
N ASP A 157 9.20 -17.61 0.31
CA ASP A 157 8.17 -18.64 0.17
C ASP A 157 6.93 -18.06 -0.55
N VAL A 158 6.65 -16.77 -0.33
CA VAL A 158 5.52 -16.06 -0.95
C VAL A 158 5.95 -14.65 -1.33
N ILE A 159 5.56 -14.22 -2.52
CA ILE A 159 5.74 -12.85 -3.01
C ILE A 159 4.37 -12.24 -3.22
N ILE A 160 4.12 -11.10 -2.59
CA ILE A 160 2.89 -10.31 -2.71
C ILE A 160 3.22 -9.02 -3.44
N ILE A 161 2.45 -8.69 -4.47
CA ILE A 161 2.53 -7.40 -5.14
C ILE A 161 1.32 -6.59 -4.68
N ASP A 162 1.58 -5.63 -3.78
CA ASP A 162 0.59 -4.72 -3.21
C ASP A 162 0.89 -3.31 -3.70
N GLY A 163 0.66 -3.09 -4.97
CA GLY A 163 0.96 -1.84 -5.66
C GLY A 163 -0.26 -1.25 -6.34
N ALA A 164 -0.12 0.00 -6.79
CA ALA A 164 -1.11 0.65 -7.66
C ALA A 164 -1.27 -0.13 -8.98
N ASP A 165 -2.36 0.12 -9.68
CA ASP A 165 -2.59 -0.35 -11.04
C ASP A 165 -1.35 -0.12 -11.92
N PRO A 166 -1.16 -0.86 -13.05
CA PRO A 166 0.03 -0.77 -13.91
C PRO A 166 0.12 0.58 -14.65
N ILE A 167 0.11 1.66 -13.88
CA ILE A 167 0.19 3.06 -14.28
C ILE A 167 1.36 3.69 -13.52
N GLY A 168 2.15 4.53 -14.19
CA GLY A 168 3.29 5.18 -13.53
C GLY A 168 4.38 4.20 -13.08
N PRO A 169 4.91 4.33 -11.83
CA PRO A 169 6.02 3.53 -11.33
C PRO A 169 5.75 2.02 -11.27
N SER A 170 4.48 1.62 -11.08
CA SER A 170 4.10 0.21 -10.97
C SER A 170 4.01 -0.52 -12.31
N LYS A 171 4.00 0.21 -13.45
CA LYS A 171 3.84 -0.38 -14.79
C LYS A 171 4.86 -1.47 -15.10
N GLU A 172 6.09 -1.30 -14.63
CA GLU A 172 7.16 -2.26 -14.91
C GLU A 172 7.01 -3.57 -14.13
N LEU A 173 6.29 -3.58 -12.99
CA LEU A 173 6.02 -4.79 -12.18
C LEU A 173 5.12 -5.80 -12.91
N PHE A 174 4.36 -5.35 -13.91
CA PHE A 174 3.43 -6.18 -14.68
C PHE A 174 3.94 -6.55 -16.07
N ASN A 175 5.23 -6.37 -16.36
CA ASN A 175 5.85 -6.81 -17.59
C ASN A 175 6.15 -8.31 -17.56
N ASN A 176 6.00 -9.00 -18.72
CA ASN A 176 6.21 -10.45 -18.90
C ASN A 176 7.60 -10.99 -18.50
N TYR A 177 8.51 -10.16 -18.03
CA TYR A 177 9.84 -10.54 -17.55
C TYR A 177 9.90 -10.85 -16.04
N TYR A 178 8.78 -10.66 -15.32
CA TYR A 178 8.71 -10.79 -13.85
C TYR A 178 7.59 -11.74 -13.37
N LEU A 179 6.87 -12.37 -14.29
CA LEU A 179 5.83 -13.38 -14.00
C LEU A 179 6.32 -14.77 -14.30
#